data_1c077e63eceb06817546403986982842
#
_entry.id   1c077e63eceb06817546403986982842
#
_cell.length_a   1.000
_cell.length_b   1.000
_cell.length_c   1.000
_cell.angle_alpha   90.00
_cell.angle_beta   90.00
_cell.angle_gamma   90.00
#
_symmetry.space_group_name_H-M   'P 1'
#
loop_
_entity.id
_entity.type
_entity.pdbx_description
1 polymer ?
#
loop_
_entity_poly.entity_id
_entity_poly.type
_entity_poly.pdbx_seq_one_letter_code
_entity_poly.pdbx_strand_id
1 'polypeptide(L)'
;RLDAAMEQGISYARAINAPLVFATDGVFCKAYHTEANRAPILNGEEIDEFIRETLALRYLTTYEVNTVSPKVQYDRKELIRIFDEANNMLRGEGLRAGIERFGEFANILFLKLISESEQIKRESGIKTLFDATACSWDSIKNIPFTTRIDYINKTVYEKLNSLYNTDIFTPLQIRDASILKEIMDKLDPLTLTDVDSDVKGDAFEYFLKASTATKNDLGEYFTPRHIVKTMVRLVNPQIGETIYDPFCGTGGFLIESFRYIYNNMARTEANIKMLREHTVYGNEITNTARITKMNMILAGDGHSNINMRDSLANPIDGKATYRDNDGSEHHYGYDIVLANMPYSQKTKHGELYDLPSTNGDSICVQHCMKAINSTSPNGRMALVVPEGFLFRKDLTRTREYLLENCQLQSIISLPQGVFLPYTGVKTDIIYATKVNQKIKKSEKKKILI
;
A
#
# COMPACT_ATOMS: atom_id res chain seq x y z
N ARG A 1 31.53 -3.33 23.83
CA ARG A 1 30.54 -4.24 23.19
C ARG A 1 30.21 -3.78 21.77
N LEU A 2 29.95 -2.48 21.56
CA LEU A 2 29.59 -1.95 20.24
C LEU A 2 30.75 -2.08 19.23
N ASP A 3 31.99 -1.82 19.63
CA ASP A 3 33.18 -1.97 18.77
C ASP A 3 33.41 -3.42 18.35
N ALA A 4 33.28 -4.38 19.27
CA ALA A 4 33.39 -5.80 18.95
C ALA A 4 32.24 -6.27 17.99
N ALA A 5 31.02 -5.75 18.14
CA ALA A 5 29.92 -6.00 17.22
C ALA A 5 30.19 -5.40 15.84
N MET A 6 30.81 -4.21 15.80
CA MET A 6 31.20 -3.57 14.53
C MET A 6 32.31 -4.38 13.83
N GLU A 7 33.36 -4.82 14.51
CA GLU A 7 34.42 -5.65 13.94
C GLU A 7 33.88 -6.95 13.34
N GLN A 8 32.95 -7.62 14.05
CA GLN A 8 32.28 -8.81 13.57
C GLN A 8 31.40 -8.50 12.37
N GLY A 9 30.63 -7.40 12.41
CA GLY A 9 29.80 -6.92 11.33
C GLY A 9 30.60 -6.63 10.06
N ILE A 10 31.76 -5.97 10.17
CA ILE A 10 32.66 -5.70 9.06
C ILE A 10 33.17 -7.00 8.42
N SER A 11 33.51 -8.00 9.22
CA SER A 11 33.93 -9.31 8.72
C SER A 11 32.82 -9.98 7.90
N TYR A 12 31.59 -9.95 8.38
CA TYR A 12 30.43 -10.51 7.67
C TYR A 12 30.11 -9.72 6.39
N ALA A 13 30.12 -8.40 6.49
CA ALA A 13 29.82 -7.55 5.34
C ALA A 13 30.82 -7.74 4.18
N ARG A 14 32.10 -7.90 4.50
CA ARG A 14 33.14 -8.22 3.51
C ARG A 14 32.90 -9.59 2.85
N ALA A 15 32.43 -10.58 3.62
CA ALA A 15 32.12 -11.91 3.08
C ALA A 15 30.96 -11.92 2.08
N ILE A 16 30.01 -10.98 2.22
CA ILE A 16 28.83 -10.86 1.34
C ILE A 16 28.89 -9.63 0.41
N ASN A 17 30.03 -8.94 0.37
CA ASN A 17 30.23 -7.69 -0.40
C ASN A 17 29.21 -6.58 -0.05
N ALA A 18 28.79 -6.49 1.21
CA ALA A 18 27.93 -5.41 1.67
C ALA A 18 28.78 -4.13 1.86
N PRO A 19 28.42 -3.00 1.22
CA PRO A 19 29.23 -1.79 1.28
C PRO A 19 29.10 -1.03 2.60
N LEU A 20 27.97 -1.13 3.30
CA LEU A 20 27.72 -0.45 4.57
C LEU A 20 27.39 -1.43 5.69
N VAL A 21 27.91 -1.16 6.88
CA VAL A 21 27.66 -1.91 8.11
C VAL A 21 27.17 -0.96 9.18
N PHE A 22 26.17 -1.40 9.92
CA PHE A 22 25.69 -0.70 11.11
C PHE A 22 25.72 -1.65 12.30
N ALA A 23 26.25 -1.19 13.40
CA ALA A 23 26.20 -1.88 14.69
C ALA A 23 25.49 -1.00 15.71
N THR A 24 24.61 -1.60 16.51
CA THR A 24 23.87 -0.88 17.55
C THR A 24 23.71 -1.75 18.80
N ASP A 25 23.64 -1.11 19.96
CA ASP A 25 23.25 -1.71 21.23
C ASP A 25 21.86 -1.29 21.69
N GLY A 26 21.10 -0.62 20.78
CA GLY A 26 19.76 -0.10 21.03
C GLY A 26 19.73 1.34 21.54
N VAL A 27 20.87 1.90 21.94
CA VAL A 27 21.02 3.30 22.38
C VAL A 27 21.95 4.06 21.45
N PHE A 28 23.08 3.45 21.11
CA PHE A 28 24.07 4.00 20.21
C PHE A 28 24.13 3.21 18.91
N CYS A 29 24.49 3.87 17.83
CA CYS A 29 24.72 3.27 16.53
C CYS A 29 26.10 3.70 16.03
N LYS A 30 26.79 2.79 15.35
CA LYS A 30 28.00 3.07 14.57
C LYS A 30 27.81 2.55 13.18
N ALA A 31 28.35 3.27 12.21
CA ALA A 31 28.34 2.86 10.81
C ALA A 31 29.77 2.72 10.27
N TYR A 32 29.95 1.85 9.28
CA TYR A 32 31.24 1.64 8.62
C TYR A 32 31.05 1.33 7.13
N HIS A 33 31.88 1.96 6.28
CA HIS A 33 31.91 1.69 4.86
C HIS A 33 33.07 0.71 4.55
N THR A 34 32.73 -0.48 4.07
CA THR A 34 33.67 -1.58 3.92
C THR A 34 34.73 -1.35 2.84
N GLU A 35 34.39 -0.69 1.75
CA GLU A 35 35.32 -0.37 0.65
C GLU A 35 36.18 0.85 0.98
N ALA A 36 35.57 1.90 1.53
CA ALA A 36 36.28 3.10 1.93
C ALA A 36 37.12 2.92 3.19
N ASN A 37 36.94 1.81 3.93
CA ASN A 37 37.62 1.50 5.19
C ASN A 37 37.56 2.62 6.23
N ARG A 38 36.40 3.28 6.35
CA ARG A 38 36.17 4.37 7.32
C ARG A 38 34.69 4.46 7.70
N ALA A 39 34.41 5.23 8.75
CA ALA A 39 33.03 5.61 9.03
C ALA A 39 32.46 6.46 7.85
N PRO A 40 31.20 6.21 7.47
CA PRO A 40 30.54 7.07 6.48
C PRO A 40 30.28 8.45 7.08
N ILE A 41 30.49 9.49 6.26
CA ILE A 41 30.35 10.89 6.67
C ILE A 41 29.10 11.49 6.00
N LEU A 42 28.26 12.10 6.82
CA LEU A 42 27.06 12.83 6.38
C LEU A 42 27.13 14.26 6.93
N ASN A 43 27.11 15.27 6.07
CA ASN A 43 27.22 16.68 6.45
C ASN A 43 28.48 17.02 7.28
N GLY A 44 29.58 16.32 7.05
CA GLY A 44 30.83 16.54 7.77
C GLY A 44 30.95 15.81 9.11
N GLU A 45 29.93 15.05 9.53
CA GLU A 45 29.92 14.26 10.74
C GLU A 45 29.83 12.75 10.43
N GLU A 46 30.42 11.91 11.27
CA GLU A 46 30.26 10.46 11.14
C GLU A 46 28.81 10.06 11.39
N ILE A 47 28.31 9.11 10.59
CA ILE A 47 26.95 8.59 10.75
C ILE A 47 26.89 7.73 12.03
N ASP A 48 26.07 8.15 12.96
CA ASP A 48 25.81 7.51 14.25
C ASP A 48 24.37 6.99 14.40
N GLU A 49 23.61 6.97 13.30
CA GLU A 49 22.24 6.46 13.22
C GLU A 49 22.02 5.59 11.98
N PHE A 50 20.94 4.81 11.98
CA PHE A 50 20.50 4.12 10.77
C PHE A 50 20.00 5.11 9.74
N ILE A 51 20.63 5.15 8.58
CA ILE A 51 20.21 5.98 7.46
C ILE A 51 19.22 5.25 6.57
N ARG A 52 18.33 6.00 5.92
CA ARG A 52 17.37 5.45 4.94
C ARG A 52 18.11 4.89 3.72
N GLU A 53 17.51 3.89 3.08
CA GLU A 53 18.05 3.26 1.87
C GLU A 53 18.45 4.28 0.80
N THR A 54 17.59 5.27 0.53
CA THR A 54 17.86 6.33 -0.45
C THR A 54 19.09 7.16 -0.11
N LEU A 55 19.33 7.44 1.17
CA LEU A 55 20.48 8.18 1.63
C LEU A 55 21.73 7.31 1.61
N ALA A 56 21.61 6.02 1.96
CA ALA A 56 22.69 5.04 1.86
C ALA A 56 23.15 4.87 0.40
N LEU A 57 22.20 4.78 -0.54
CA LEU A 57 22.51 4.68 -1.96
C LEU A 57 23.23 5.94 -2.48
N ARG A 58 22.79 7.14 -2.08
CA ARG A 58 23.49 8.38 -2.41
C ARG A 58 24.91 8.41 -1.84
N TYR A 59 25.07 8.04 -0.58
CA TYR A 59 26.37 7.98 0.07
C TYR A 59 27.32 7.03 -0.69
N LEU A 60 26.85 5.84 -1.08
CA LEU A 60 27.64 4.85 -1.80
C LEU A 60 28.14 5.35 -3.18
N THR A 61 27.46 6.32 -3.79
CA THR A 61 27.86 6.90 -5.08
C THR A 61 28.96 7.97 -4.94
N THR A 62 28.93 8.73 -3.84
CA THR A 62 29.77 9.92 -3.67
C THR A 62 30.79 9.79 -2.55
N TYR A 63 30.67 8.76 -1.68
CA TYR A 63 31.43 8.56 -0.43
C TYR A 63 31.31 9.70 0.59
N GLU A 64 30.72 10.81 0.20
CA GLU A 64 30.38 11.95 1.05
C GLU A 64 29.10 12.57 0.54
N VAL A 65 28.05 12.54 1.33
CA VAL A 65 26.86 13.30 1.03
C VAL A 65 26.95 14.62 1.78
N ASN A 66 27.46 15.63 1.11
CA ASN A 66 27.19 17.00 1.50
C ASN A 66 25.72 17.29 1.17
N THR A 67 24.82 17.01 2.07
CA THR A 67 23.46 17.54 1.99
C THR A 67 23.52 19.04 2.29
N VAL A 68 24.08 19.80 1.37
CA VAL A 68 23.95 21.25 1.31
C VAL A 68 22.62 21.64 0.63
N SER A 69 21.65 20.78 0.67
CA SER A 69 20.24 21.18 0.72
C SER A 69 19.86 21.03 2.17
N PRO A 70 19.40 22.10 2.85
CA PRO A 70 18.72 21.93 4.11
C PRO A 70 17.70 20.82 3.84
N LYS A 71 17.61 19.79 4.71
CA LYS A 71 16.42 18.95 4.78
C LYS A 71 15.28 19.95 4.87
N VAL A 72 14.67 20.28 3.74
CA VAL A 72 13.40 20.94 3.76
C VAL A 72 12.50 19.85 4.33
N GLN A 73 12.42 19.82 5.65
CA GLN A 73 11.36 19.10 6.33
C GLN A 73 10.10 19.81 5.85
N TYR A 74 9.56 19.32 4.73
CA TYR A 74 8.24 19.75 4.32
C TYR A 74 7.32 19.39 5.46
N ASP A 75 6.94 20.42 6.21
CA ASP A 75 5.93 20.28 7.24
C ASP A 75 4.69 19.70 6.54
N ARG A 76 4.07 18.72 7.18
CA ARG A 76 2.78 18.16 6.76
C ARG A 76 1.81 19.24 6.28
N LYS A 77 1.79 20.39 6.93
CA LYS A 77 0.94 21.55 6.57
C LYS A 77 1.29 22.13 5.21
N GLU A 78 2.56 22.19 4.85
CA GLU A 78 2.98 22.73 3.56
C GLU A 78 2.62 21.82 2.40
N LEU A 79 2.82 20.51 2.55
CA LEU A 79 2.36 19.55 1.56
C LEU A 79 0.84 19.55 1.38
N ILE A 80 0.10 19.62 2.49
CA ILE A 80 -1.36 19.74 2.47
C ILE A 80 -1.77 21.01 1.71
N ARG A 81 -1.10 22.14 1.95
CA ARG A 81 -1.38 23.41 1.26
C ARG A 81 -1.15 23.29 -0.25
N ILE A 82 -0.02 22.72 -0.68
CA ILE A 82 0.29 22.51 -2.11
C ILE A 82 -0.75 21.59 -2.76
N PHE A 83 -1.14 20.54 -2.06
CA PHE A 83 -2.13 19.60 -2.57
C PHE A 83 -3.53 20.21 -2.65
N ASP A 84 -3.91 21.06 -1.70
CA ASP A 84 -5.19 21.78 -1.72
C ASP A 84 -5.23 22.83 -2.85
N GLU A 85 -4.14 23.55 -3.07
CA GLU A 85 -4.02 24.47 -4.20
C GLU A 85 -4.15 23.73 -5.54
N ALA A 86 -3.48 22.59 -5.70
CA ALA A 86 -3.61 21.75 -6.90
C ALA A 86 -5.05 21.23 -7.09
N ASN A 87 -5.72 20.81 -6.00
CA ASN A 87 -7.12 20.39 -6.05
C ASN A 87 -8.05 21.54 -6.51
N ASN A 88 -7.80 22.77 -6.05
CA ASN A 88 -8.57 23.93 -6.45
C ASN A 88 -8.36 24.30 -7.93
N MET A 89 -7.14 24.15 -8.45
CA MET A 89 -6.84 24.32 -9.88
C MET A 89 -7.59 23.30 -10.73
N LEU A 90 -7.54 22.02 -10.36
CA LEU A 90 -8.27 20.94 -11.04
C LEU A 90 -9.78 21.10 -10.95
N ARG A 91 -10.29 21.71 -9.87
CA ARG A 91 -11.70 22.11 -9.77
C ARG A 91 -12.07 23.16 -10.80
N GLY A 92 -11.18 24.14 -11.04
CA GLY A 92 -11.37 25.19 -12.07
C GLY A 92 -11.47 24.60 -13.49
N GLU A 93 -10.78 23.51 -13.77
CA GLU A 93 -10.86 22.75 -15.03
C GLU A 93 -12.19 22.01 -15.25
N GLY A 94 -13.07 21.99 -14.27
CA GLY A 94 -14.35 21.29 -14.38
C GLY A 94 -14.27 19.79 -14.12
N LEU A 95 -13.12 19.28 -13.66
CA LEU A 95 -13.00 17.88 -13.24
C LEU A 95 -13.90 17.60 -12.04
N ARG A 96 -14.61 16.46 -12.11
CA ARG A 96 -15.54 16.08 -11.05
C ARG A 96 -14.79 15.85 -9.73
N ALA A 97 -15.45 16.24 -8.63
CA ALA A 97 -14.96 15.93 -7.31
C ALA A 97 -14.78 14.42 -7.14
N GLY A 98 -13.82 14.02 -6.30
CA GLY A 98 -13.60 12.62 -6.00
C GLY A 98 -12.46 11.98 -6.78
N ILE A 99 -12.69 10.77 -7.28
CA ILE A 99 -11.67 9.92 -7.92
C ILE A 99 -11.05 10.59 -9.16
N GLU A 100 -11.82 11.37 -9.91
CA GLU A 100 -11.34 12.02 -11.13
C GLU A 100 -10.21 13.02 -10.83
N ARG A 101 -10.44 13.98 -9.93
CA ARG A 101 -9.41 14.95 -9.54
C ARG A 101 -8.24 14.30 -8.82
N PHE A 102 -8.55 13.34 -7.96
CA PHE A 102 -7.50 12.61 -7.26
C PHE A 102 -6.62 11.83 -8.24
N GLY A 103 -7.22 11.10 -9.17
CA GLY A 103 -6.49 10.34 -10.18
C GLY A 103 -5.61 11.21 -11.06
N GLU A 104 -6.13 12.38 -11.46
CA GLU A 104 -5.40 13.34 -12.29
C GLU A 104 -4.17 13.91 -11.55
N PHE A 105 -4.36 14.35 -10.31
CA PHE A 105 -3.26 14.84 -9.49
C PHE A 105 -2.25 13.73 -9.16
N ALA A 106 -2.73 12.53 -8.83
CA ALA A 106 -1.89 11.38 -8.54
C ALA A 106 -1.01 11.02 -9.75
N ASN A 107 -1.54 11.07 -10.98
CA ASN A 107 -0.76 10.85 -12.18
C ASN A 107 0.41 11.83 -12.31
N ILE A 108 0.18 13.13 -12.07
CA ILE A 108 1.22 14.16 -12.15
C ILE A 108 2.27 13.96 -11.06
N LEU A 109 1.81 13.74 -9.82
CA LEU A 109 2.70 13.53 -8.68
C LEU A 109 3.56 12.27 -8.86
N PHE A 110 2.98 11.24 -9.46
CA PHE A 110 3.65 9.98 -9.71
C PHE A 110 4.76 10.10 -10.75
N LEU A 111 4.57 10.94 -11.79
CA LEU A 111 5.64 11.26 -12.73
C LEU A 111 6.87 11.81 -12.02
N LYS A 112 6.66 12.72 -11.08
CA LYS A 112 7.76 13.30 -10.30
C LYS A 112 8.44 12.25 -9.41
N LEU A 113 7.67 11.46 -8.69
CA LEU A 113 8.20 10.41 -7.80
C LEU A 113 9.01 9.35 -8.54
N ILE A 114 8.51 8.88 -9.69
CA ILE A 114 9.27 7.94 -10.53
C ILE A 114 10.57 8.60 -11.01
N SER A 115 10.48 9.82 -11.52
CA SER A 115 11.67 10.55 -12.01
C SER A 115 12.74 10.67 -10.92
N GLU A 116 12.35 11.06 -9.70
CA GLU A 116 13.27 11.16 -8.56
C GLU A 116 13.86 9.79 -8.16
N SER A 117 13.01 8.76 -8.07
CA SER A 117 13.45 7.41 -7.73
C SER A 117 14.43 6.85 -8.77
N GLU A 118 14.15 7.04 -10.06
CA GLU A 118 15.01 6.56 -11.13
C GLU A 118 16.31 7.38 -11.25
N GLN A 119 16.28 8.65 -10.88
CA GLN A 119 17.49 9.48 -10.76
C GLN A 119 18.39 8.95 -9.64
N ILE A 120 17.85 8.66 -8.46
CA ILE A 120 18.60 8.09 -7.33
C ILE A 120 19.24 6.75 -7.73
N LYS A 121 18.49 5.87 -8.41
CA LYS A 121 19.04 4.59 -8.90
C LYS A 121 20.24 4.81 -9.83
N ARG A 122 20.14 5.76 -10.74
CA ARG A 122 21.19 6.09 -11.68
C ARG A 122 22.43 6.68 -11.01
N GLU A 123 22.22 7.61 -10.08
CA GLU A 123 23.29 8.20 -9.27
C GLU A 123 23.97 7.12 -8.39
N SER A 124 23.24 6.09 -8.02
CA SER A 124 23.76 4.93 -7.27
C SER A 124 24.39 3.86 -8.17
N GLY A 125 24.54 4.11 -9.46
CA GLY A 125 25.14 3.14 -10.41
C GLY A 125 24.24 1.95 -10.75
N ILE A 126 22.97 1.96 -10.32
CA ILE A 126 22.02 0.90 -10.63
C ILE A 126 21.54 1.06 -12.07
N LYS A 127 21.73 0.01 -12.87
CA LYS A 127 21.26 -0.01 -14.26
C LYS A 127 19.73 0.02 -14.28
N THR A 128 19.17 1.00 -15.00
CA THR A 128 17.72 1.12 -15.20
C THR A 128 17.38 1.18 -16.68
N LEU A 129 16.18 0.72 -17.03
CA LEU A 129 15.62 0.84 -18.38
C LEU A 129 14.84 2.17 -18.57
N PHE A 130 14.76 2.99 -17.54
CA PHE A 130 14.05 4.26 -17.58
C PHE A 130 14.72 5.23 -18.56
N ASP A 131 13.92 5.69 -19.53
CA ASP A 131 14.37 6.70 -20.51
C ASP A 131 14.28 8.11 -19.91
N ALA A 132 15.36 8.51 -19.25
CA ALA A 132 15.41 9.82 -18.60
C ALA A 132 15.37 10.99 -19.59
N THR A 133 15.80 10.78 -20.82
CA THR A 133 15.77 11.85 -21.85
C THR A 133 14.34 12.17 -22.27
N ALA A 134 13.43 11.23 -22.14
CA ALA A 134 12.01 11.41 -22.45
C ALA A 134 11.12 11.55 -21.23
N CYS A 135 11.38 10.77 -20.16
CA CYS A 135 10.44 10.56 -19.06
C CYS A 135 10.82 11.24 -17.74
N SER A 136 12.04 11.85 -17.64
CA SER A 136 12.41 12.57 -16.42
C SER A 136 11.56 13.83 -16.25
N TRP A 137 11.34 14.21 -14.98
CA TRP A 137 10.63 15.43 -14.64
C TRP A 137 11.18 16.66 -15.33
N ASP A 138 12.52 16.80 -15.34
CA ASP A 138 13.20 17.91 -16.01
C ASP A 138 13.01 17.89 -17.53
N SER A 139 13.08 16.71 -18.16
CA SER A 139 12.83 16.58 -19.60
C SER A 139 11.43 16.98 -19.97
N ILE A 140 10.42 16.57 -19.15
CA ILE A 140 9.03 16.97 -19.34
C ILE A 140 8.85 18.48 -19.16
N LYS A 141 9.50 19.10 -18.17
CA LYS A 141 9.46 20.55 -17.95
C LYS A 141 10.05 21.35 -19.11
N ASN A 142 11.06 20.82 -19.77
CA ASN A 142 11.71 21.47 -20.92
C ASN A 142 10.83 21.45 -22.19
N ILE A 143 9.79 20.63 -22.26
CA ILE A 143 8.80 20.67 -23.34
C ILE A 143 7.96 21.94 -23.21
N PRO A 144 7.71 22.69 -24.32
CA PRO A 144 6.84 23.86 -24.28
C PRO A 144 5.50 23.51 -23.61
N PHE A 145 5.05 24.37 -22.68
CA PHE A 145 3.86 24.04 -21.88
C PHE A 145 2.62 23.79 -22.72
N THR A 146 2.48 24.45 -23.87
CA THR A 146 1.35 24.30 -24.81
C THR A 146 1.26 22.90 -25.44
N THR A 147 2.37 22.17 -25.54
CA THR A 147 2.43 20.81 -26.13
C THR A 147 2.72 19.73 -25.08
N ARG A 148 2.93 20.13 -23.83
CA ARG A 148 3.38 19.23 -22.75
C ARG A 148 2.35 18.14 -22.43
N ILE A 149 1.05 18.45 -22.42
CA ILE A 149 -0.03 17.47 -22.21
C ILE A 149 0.04 16.37 -23.24
N ASP A 150 0.13 16.74 -24.53
CA ASP A 150 0.24 15.78 -25.62
C ASP A 150 1.49 14.92 -25.52
N TYR A 151 2.61 15.54 -25.14
CA TYR A 151 3.87 14.84 -24.95
C TYR A 151 3.80 13.81 -23.81
N ILE A 152 3.23 14.21 -22.66
CA ILE A 152 3.02 13.30 -21.52
C ILE A 152 2.14 12.12 -21.95
N ASN A 153 1.00 12.39 -22.59
CA ASN A 153 0.04 11.36 -22.96
C ASN A 153 0.56 10.38 -24.00
N LYS A 154 1.23 10.89 -25.06
CA LYS A 154 1.63 10.09 -26.23
C LYS A 154 3.05 9.53 -26.16
N THR A 155 3.90 10.03 -25.26
CA THR A 155 5.30 9.60 -25.18
C THR A 155 5.63 9.07 -23.79
N VAL A 156 5.38 9.86 -22.74
CA VAL A 156 5.81 9.52 -21.40
C VAL A 156 5.00 8.35 -20.85
N TYR A 157 3.68 8.44 -20.89
CA TYR A 157 2.81 7.41 -20.34
C TYR A 157 2.90 6.08 -21.10
N GLU A 158 3.03 6.11 -22.43
CA GLU A 158 3.24 4.89 -23.21
C GLU A 158 4.55 4.19 -22.81
N LYS A 159 5.64 4.95 -22.66
CA LYS A 159 6.93 4.40 -22.24
C LYS A 159 6.90 3.85 -20.82
N LEU A 160 6.26 4.57 -19.88
CA LEU A 160 6.15 4.13 -18.49
C LEU A 160 5.26 2.91 -18.34
N ASN A 161 4.11 2.86 -19.03
CA ASN A 161 3.26 1.68 -19.04
C ASN A 161 3.98 0.46 -19.59
N SER A 162 4.76 0.62 -20.66
CA SER A 162 5.57 -0.46 -21.22
C SER A 162 6.70 -0.87 -20.26
N LEU A 163 7.42 0.08 -19.66
CA LEU A 163 8.54 -0.18 -18.75
C LEU A 163 8.10 -0.96 -17.51
N TYR A 164 6.98 -0.58 -16.91
CA TYR A 164 6.46 -1.19 -15.68
C TYR A 164 5.41 -2.28 -15.94
N ASN A 165 5.18 -2.66 -17.21
CA ASN A 165 4.16 -3.62 -17.61
C ASN A 165 2.80 -3.36 -16.94
N THR A 166 2.30 -2.14 -17.08
CA THR A 166 1.12 -1.65 -16.38
C THR A 166 0.22 -0.81 -17.29
N ASP A 167 -1.00 -0.57 -16.85
CA ASP A 167 -1.98 0.31 -17.48
C ASP A 167 -2.36 1.51 -16.57
N ILE A 168 -1.53 1.80 -15.59
CA ILE A 168 -1.79 2.81 -14.56
C ILE A 168 -1.88 4.21 -15.15
N PHE A 169 -0.96 4.54 -16.08
CA PHE A 169 -0.90 5.85 -16.67
C PHE A 169 -1.95 5.97 -17.77
N THR A 170 -2.98 6.74 -17.49
CA THR A 170 -4.02 7.08 -18.46
C THR A 170 -3.87 8.54 -18.90
N PRO A 171 -4.33 8.88 -20.13
CA PRO A 171 -4.22 10.24 -20.61
C PRO A 171 -4.77 11.26 -19.61
N LEU A 172 -4.00 12.33 -19.39
CA LEU A 172 -4.42 13.48 -18.58
C LEU A 172 -5.72 14.07 -19.15
N GLN A 173 -6.62 14.41 -18.25
CA GLN A 173 -7.91 15.03 -18.58
C GLN A 173 -7.86 16.56 -18.49
N ILE A 174 -6.78 17.13 -17.94
CA ILE A 174 -6.50 18.56 -17.98
C ILE A 174 -6.46 19.04 -19.43
N ARG A 175 -7.20 20.11 -19.72
CA ARG A 175 -7.29 20.71 -21.07
C ARG A 175 -6.48 21.99 -21.19
N ASP A 176 -6.42 22.75 -20.12
CA ASP A 176 -5.63 23.98 -20.05
C ASP A 176 -4.17 23.67 -19.68
N ALA A 177 -3.29 23.85 -20.65
CA ALA A 177 -1.86 23.62 -20.45
C ALA A 177 -1.23 24.53 -19.38
N SER A 178 -1.84 25.70 -19.10
CA SER A 178 -1.36 26.59 -18.05
C SER A 178 -1.60 26.02 -16.66
N ILE A 179 -2.71 25.33 -16.45
CA ILE A 179 -3.02 24.66 -15.18
C ILE A 179 -2.05 23.50 -14.91
N LEU A 180 -1.77 22.66 -15.92
CA LEU A 180 -0.74 21.65 -15.77
C LEU A 180 0.61 22.26 -15.40
N LYS A 181 1.00 23.37 -16.08
CA LYS A 181 2.23 24.09 -15.78
C LYS A 181 2.25 24.57 -14.34
N GLU A 182 1.20 25.23 -13.86
CA GLU A 182 1.13 25.72 -12.49
C GLU A 182 1.20 24.64 -11.45
N ILE A 183 0.54 23.49 -11.66
CA ILE A 183 0.63 22.33 -10.77
C ILE A 183 2.06 21.79 -10.76
N MET A 184 2.70 21.66 -11.92
CA MET A 184 4.09 21.21 -12.01
C MET A 184 5.04 22.19 -11.31
N ASP A 185 4.87 23.47 -11.50
CA ASP A 185 5.71 24.51 -10.86
C ASP A 185 5.60 24.47 -9.32
N LYS A 186 4.43 24.15 -8.78
CA LYS A 186 4.24 23.98 -7.32
C LYS A 186 4.89 22.69 -6.79
N LEU A 187 4.90 21.64 -7.58
CA LEU A 187 5.53 20.37 -7.21
C LEU A 187 7.04 20.39 -7.39
N ASP A 188 7.55 21.25 -8.26
CA ASP A 188 8.95 21.28 -8.67
C ASP A 188 9.95 21.44 -7.52
N PRO A 189 9.73 22.34 -6.56
CA PRO A 189 10.66 22.53 -5.43
C PRO A 189 10.70 21.33 -4.46
N LEU A 190 9.70 20.44 -4.54
CA LEU A 190 9.58 19.32 -3.60
C LEU A 190 10.55 18.20 -4.00
N THR A 191 11.27 17.64 -3.02
CA THR A 191 11.95 16.34 -3.17
C THR A 191 11.09 15.27 -2.48
N LEU A 192 10.17 14.69 -3.23
CA LEU A 192 9.15 13.79 -2.69
C LEU A 192 9.73 12.49 -2.14
N THR A 193 10.87 12.04 -2.66
CA THR A 193 11.58 10.85 -2.14
C THR A 193 12.13 11.07 -0.74
N ASP A 194 12.45 12.30 -0.36
CA ASP A 194 12.98 12.64 0.97
C ASP A 194 11.85 12.88 2.01
N VAL A 195 10.62 13.06 1.55
CA VAL A 195 9.46 13.21 2.45
C VAL A 195 9.15 11.90 3.13
N ASP A 196 8.90 11.94 4.44
CA ASP A 196 8.49 10.76 5.20
C ASP A 196 7.26 10.07 4.59
N SER A 197 7.26 8.74 4.57
CA SER A 197 6.18 7.96 3.97
C SER A 197 4.83 8.18 4.66
N ASP A 198 4.83 8.44 5.99
CA ASP A 198 3.62 8.74 6.72
C ASP A 198 3.11 10.15 6.39
N VAL A 199 4.02 11.12 6.25
CA VAL A 199 3.68 12.49 5.84
C VAL A 199 3.13 12.53 4.41
N LYS A 200 3.76 11.80 3.46
CA LYS A 200 3.23 11.64 2.10
C LYS A 200 1.83 11.05 2.11
N GLY A 201 1.68 9.95 2.83
CA GLY A 201 0.41 9.29 2.92
C GLY A 201 -0.68 10.15 3.57
N ASP A 202 -0.35 10.96 4.59
CA ASP A 202 -1.28 11.90 5.23
C ASP A 202 -1.70 13.02 4.26
N ALA A 203 -0.77 13.52 3.45
CA ALA A 203 -1.08 14.53 2.44
C ALA A 203 -1.98 13.96 1.32
N PHE A 204 -1.73 12.72 0.88
CA PHE A 204 -2.61 12.01 -0.05
C PHE A 204 -4.00 11.79 0.53
N GLU A 205 -4.08 11.37 1.79
CA GLU A 205 -5.36 11.22 2.49
C GLU A 205 -6.12 12.53 2.59
N TYR A 206 -5.42 13.62 2.92
CA TYR A 206 -6.03 14.95 2.95
C TYR A 206 -6.56 15.35 1.57
N PHE A 207 -5.77 15.18 0.51
CA PHE A 207 -6.20 15.48 -0.85
C PHE A 207 -7.43 14.66 -1.25
N LEU A 208 -7.43 13.38 -0.93
CA LEU A 208 -8.58 12.51 -1.16
C LEU A 208 -9.82 13.04 -0.44
N LYS A 209 -9.69 13.40 0.84
CA LYS A 209 -10.77 14.01 1.63
C LYS A 209 -11.24 15.35 1.04
N ALA A 210 -10.32 16.23 0.67
CA ALA A 210 -10.63 17.53 0.10
C ALA A 210 -11.28 17.43 -1.29
N SER A 211 -10.87 16.45 -2.08
CA SER A 211 -11.46 16.19 -3.40
C SER A 211 -12.85 15.57 -3.34
N THR A 212 -13.24 14.97 -2.18
CA THR A 212 -14.51 14.24 -1.98
C THR A 212 -15.59 15.03 -1.27
N ALA A 213 -15.46 16.34 -1.09
CA ALA A 213 -16.38 17.19 -0.33
C ALA A 213 -17.88 17.14 -0.77
N THR A 214 -18.23 16.32 -1.75
CA THR A 214 -19.59 15.93 -2.08
C THR A 214 -19.87 14.51 -1.55
N LYS A 215 -20.87 14.40 -0.74
CA LYS A 215 -21.26 13.35 0.21
C LYS A 215 -21.30 11.87 -0.21
N ASN A 216 -21.04 11.45 -1.44
CA ASN A 216 -21.46 10.10 -1.85
C ASN A 216 -20.44 9.18 -2.54
N ASP A 217 -19.26 9.61 -2.99
CA ASP A 217 -18.54 8.76 -3.94
C ASP A 217 -17.24 8.10 -3.46
N LEU A 218 -16.67 8.50 -2.33
CA LEU A 218 -15.40 7.92 -1.85
C LEU A 218 -15.39 7.51 -0.37
N GLY A 219 -16.45 7.81 0.37
CA GLY A 219 -16.56 7.42 1.78
C GLY A 219 -16.55 5.91 2.01
N GLU A 220 -16.94 5.16 0.99
CA GLU A 220 -16.96 3.70 1.02
C GLU A 220 -15.57 3.07 0.85
N TYR A 221 -14.57 3.85 0.40
CA TYR A 221 -13.25 3.34 0.02
C TYR A 221 -12.14 3.67 1.01
N PHE A 222 -12.47 4.38 2.09
CA PHE A 222 -11.46 4.86 3.02
C PHE A 222 -11.59 4.25 4.42
N THR A 223 -10.52 3.59 4.86
CA THR A 223 -10.40 3.09 6.23
C THR A 223 -9.41 3.97 7.01
N PRO A 224 -9.81 4.55 8.17
CA PRO A 224 -8.92 5.36 8.97
C PRO A 224 -7.63 4.62 9.34
N ARG A 225 -6.47 5.28 9.21
CA ARG A 225 -5.16 4.65 9.38
C ARG A 225 -4.96 3.95 10.72
N HIS A 226 -5.47 4.53 11.81
CA HIS A 226 -5.37 3.91 13.13
C HIS A 226 -6.12 2.57 13.17
N ILE A 227 -7.24 2.43 12.47
CA ILE A 227 -7.96 1.16 12.32
C ILE A 227 -7.14 0.18 11.49
N VAL A 228 -6.62 0.63 10.34
CA VAL A 228 -5.74 -0.18 9.48
C VAL A 228 -4.55 -0.72 10.27
N LYS A 229 -3.81 0.16 10.96
CA LYS A 229 -2.66 -0.22 11.79
C LYS A 229 -3.03 -1.20 12.91
N THR A 230 -4.17 -0.98 13.55
CA THR A 230 -4.67 -1.87 14.62
C THR A 230 -4.97 -3.26 14.06
N MET A 231 -5.68 -3.35 12.93
CA MET A 231 -6.04 -4.63 12.32
C MET A 231 -4.82 -5.38 11.80
N VAL A 232 -3.86 -4.69 11.17
CA VAL A 232 -2.61 -5.31 10.71
C VAL A 232 -1.80 -5.85 11.90
N ARG A 233 -1.67 -5.09 12.99
CA ARG A 233 -1.02 -5.58 14.21
C ARG A 233 -1.76 -6.74 14.85
N LEU A 234 -3.08 -6.75 14.81
CA LEU A 234 -3.92 -7.83 15.33
C LEU A 234 -3.68 -9.14 14.60
N VAL A 235 -3.63 -9.11 13.27
CA VAL A 235 -3.36 -10.31 12.47
C VAL A 235 -1.88 -10.66 12.42
N ASN A 236 -0.97 -9.71 12.71
CA ASN A 236 0.48 -9.90 12.80
C ASN A 236 1.07 -10.68 11.61
N PRO A 237 1.02 -10.14 10.38
CA PRO A 237 1.47 -10.83 9.19
C PRO A 237 3.00 -11.05 9.21
N GLN A 238 3.42 -12.22 8.73
CA GLN A 238 4.83 -12.61 8.65
C GLN A 238 5.29 -12.76 7.21
N ILE A 239 6.60 -12.63 6.96
CA ILE A 239 7.15 -12.92 5.64
C ILE A 239 6.86 -14.37 5.24
N GLY A 240 6.44 -14.58 3.99
CA GLY A 240 6.01 -15.87 3.45
C GLY A 240 4.52 -16.13 3.58
N GLU A 241 3.75 -15.32 4.32
CA GLU A 241 2.30 -15.37 4.32
C GLU A 241 1.72 -14.48 3.21
N THR A 242 0.62 -14.92 2.63
CA THR A 242 -0.14 -14.18 1.62
C THR A 242 -1.30 -13.43 2.25
N ILE A 243 -1.47 -12.15 1.88
CA ILE A 243 -2.46 -11.23 2.44
C ILE A 243 -3.40 -10.78 1.32
N TYR A 244 -4.69 -10.85 1.56
CA TYR A 244 -5.71 -10.47 0.60
C TYR A 244 -6.71 -9.47 1.15
N ASP A 245 -6.95 -8.42 0.36
CA ASP A 245 -8.06 -7.48 0.58
C ASP A 245 -8.99 -7.51 -0.63
N PRO A 246 -10.18 -8.12 -0.52
CA PRO A 246 -11.14 -8.22 -1.61
C PRO A 246 -11.82 -6.89 -1.98
N PHE A 247 -11.70 -5.87 -1.15
CA PHE A 247 -12.33 -4.56 -1.32
C PHE A 247 -11.32 -3.45 -1.01
N CYS A 248 -10.17 -3.52 -1.68
CA CYS A 248 -8.96 -2.84 -1.22
C CYS A 248 -9.01 -1.30 -1.31
N GLY A 249 -9.98 -0.73 -2.00
CA GLY A 249 -10.11 0.72 -2.13
C GLY A 249 -8.81 1.36 -2.58
N THR A 250 -8.22 2.23 -1.76
CA THR A 250 -6.93 2.87 -2.02
C THR A 250 -5.71 2.07 -1.55
N GLY A 251 -5.90 0.86 -1.05
CA GLY A 251 -4.84 -0.07 -0.64
C GLY A 251 -4.35 0.06 0.80
N GLY A 252 -5.13 0.68 1.68
CA GLY A 252 -4.71 0.95 3.06
C GLY A 252 -4.18 -0.26 3.80
N PHE A 253 -4.92 -1.39 3.82
CA PHE A 253 -4.49 -2.63 4.47
C PHE A 253 -3.26 -3.25 3.81
N LEU A 254 -3.17 -3.22 2.48
CA LEU A 254 -2.09 -3.81 1.73
C LEU A 254 -0.77 -3.07 1.97
N ILE A 255 -0.80 -1.73 1.92
CA ILE A 255 0.36 -0.87 2.18
C ILE A 255 0.86 -1.04 3.61
N GLU A 256 -0.05 -1.01 4.59
CA GLU A 256 0.33 -1.15 5.99
C GLU A 256 0.87 -2.55 6.28
N SER A 257 0.29 -3.61 5.69
CA SER A 257 0.79 -4.97 5.81
C SER A 257 2.19 -5.12 5.19
N PHE A 258 2.39 -4.57 3.99
CA PHE A 258 3.70 -4.53 3.33
C PHE A 258 4.75 -3.86 4.23
N ARG A 259 4.44 -2.67 4.75
CA ARG A 259 5.34 -1.92 5.64
C ARG A 259 5.60 -2.65 6.96
N TYR A 260 4.55 -3.25 7.53
CA TYR A 260 4.67 -4.01 8.77
C TYR A 260 5.64 -5.18 8.60
N ILE A 261 5.48 -5.98 7.55
CA ILE A 261 6.40 -7.10 7.26
C ILE A 261 7.80 -6.58 6.96
N TYR A 262 7.95 -5.57 6.11
CA TYR A 262 9.24 -4.99 5.75
C TYR A 262 10.04 -4.52 6.97
N ASN A 263 9.36 -3.93 7.95
CA ASN A 263 9.99 -3.44 9.18
C ASN A 263 10.33 -4.54 10.18
N ASN A 264 9.70 -5.72 10.06
CA ASN A 264 9.87 -6.81 11.03
C ASN A 264 10.61 -8.04 10.45
N MET A 265 10.94 -8.06 9.16
CA MET A 265 11.64 -9.17 8.53
C MET A 265 13.17 -8.95 8.43
N ALA A 266 13.92 -10.03 8.28
CA ALA A 266 15.31 -9.96 7.83
C ALA A 266 15.34 -9.48 6.36
N ARG A 267 16.10 -8.43 6.06
CA ARG A 267 16.16 -7.79 4.73
C ARG A 267 17.13 -8.51 3.79
N THR A 268 16.91 -9.80 3.56
CA THR A 268 17.61 -10.57 2.53
C THR A 268 16.98 -10.31 1.16
N GLU A 269 17.74 -10.51 0.10
CA GLU A 269 17.24 -10.38 -1.28
C GLU A 269 16.04 -11.30 -1.52
N ALA A 270 16.07 -12.53 -1.03
CA ALA A 270 14.97 -13.49 -1.12
C ALA A 270 13.70 -12.98 -0.43
N ASN A 271 13.82 -12.43 0.80
CA ASN A 271 12.69 -11.90 1.54
C ASN A 271 12.11 -10.64 0.86
N ILE A 272 12.98 -9.75 0.36
CA ILE A 272 12.55 -8.56 -0.37
C ILE A 272 11.79 -8.96 -1.65
N LYS A 273 12.30 -9.94 -2.39
CA LYS A 273 11.63 -10.46 -3.58
C LYS A 273 10.29 -11.11 -3.22
N MET A 274 10.25 -11.96 -2.19
CA MET A 274 9.02 -12.58 -1.70
C MET A 274 7.97 -11.53 -1.30
N LEU A 275 8.39 -10.53 -0.53
CA LEU A 275 7.49 -9.44 -0.09
C LEU A 275 6.91 -8.67 -1.28
N ARG A 276 7.72 -8.36 -2.28
CA ARG A 276 7.30 -7.56 -3.45
C ARG A 276 6.42 -8.33 -4.44
N GLU A 277 6.67 -9.62 -4.62
CA GLU A 277 6.05 -10.38 -5.70
C GLU A 277 4.91 -11.30 -5.23
N HIS A 278 4.96 -11.77 -3.97
CA HIS A 278 4.14 -12.89 -3.52
C HIS A 278 3.42 -12.68 -2.19
N THR A 279 3.34 -11.46 -1.67
CA THR A 279 2.81 -11.25 -0.32
C THR A 279 1.43 -10.59 -0.31
N VAL A 280 1.23 -9.48 -1.03
CA VAL A 280 -0.01 -8.70 -0.95
C VAL A 280 -0.83 -8.80 -2.23
N TYR A 281 -2.14 -9.00 -2.07
CA TYR A 281 -3.10 -9.19 -3.15
C TYR A 281 -4.36 -8.37 -2.88
N GLY A 282 -4.90 -7.72 -3.89
CA GLY A 282 -6.09 -6.90 -3.74
C GLY A 282 -6.99 -6.89 -4.96
N ASN A 283 -8.29 -6.76 -4.71
CA ASN A 283 -9.26 -6.48 -5.74
C ASN A 283 -10.01 -5.20 -5.43
N GLU A 284 -10.29 -4.44 -6.45
CA GLU A 284 -11.12 -3.24 -6.40
C GLU A 284 -11.96 -3.15 -7.66
N ILE A 285 -13.26 -2.94 -7.49
CA ILE A 285 -14.20 -2.94 -8.64
C ILE A 285 -14.14 -1.67 -9.47
N THR A 286 -13.63 -0.58 -8.90
CA THR A 286 -13.61 0.74 -9.52
C THR A 286 -12.22 1.11 -10.05
N ASN A 287 -12.14 2.25 -10.75
CA ASN A 287 -10.87 2.85 -11.16
C ASN A 287 -9.92 3.18 -9.98
N THR A 288 -10.39 3.11 -8.74
CA THR A 288 -9.55 3.24 -7.53
C THR A 288 -8.46 2.17 -7.48
N ALA A 289 -8.63 1.03 -8.15
CA ALA A 289 -7.59 0.01 -8.33
C ALA A 289 -6.27 0.59 -8.87
N ARG A 290 -6.33 1.59 -9.76
CA ARG A 290 -5.13 2.27 -10.28
C ARG A 290 -4.42 3.06 -9.19
N ILE A 291 -5.20 3.73 -8.34
CA ILE A 291 -4.67 4.47 -7.19
C ILE A 291 -3.99 3.51 -6.21
N THR A 292 -4.61 2.35 -5.97
CA THR A 292 -4.01 1.29 -5.16
C THR A 292 -2.68 0.82 -5.73
N LYS A 293 -2.61 0.53 -7.02
CA LYS A 293 -1.36 0.17 -7.71
C LYS A 293 -0.29 1.27 -7.53
N MET A 294 -0.64 2.54 -7.75
CA MET A 294 0.27 3.66 -7.53
C MET A 294 0.78 3.72 -6.09
N ASN A 295 -0.11 3.61 -5.13
CA ASN A 295 0.22 3.64 -3.71
C ASN A 295 1.14 2.47 -3.32
N MET A 296 0.93 1.29 -3.87
CA MET A 296 1.79 0.12 -3.65
C MET A 296 3.20 0.34 -4.21
N ILE A 297 3.30 0.86 -5.43
CA ILE A 297 4.61 1.21 -6.03
C ILE A 297 5.34 2.25 -5.18
N LEU A 298 4.63 3.28 -4.67
CA LEU A 298 5.18 4.28 -3.77
C LEU A 298 5.62 3.71 -2.42
N ALA A 299 4.96 2.66 -1.96
CA ALA A 299 5.36 1.93 -0.76
C ALA A 299 6.59 1.02 -0.97
N GLY A 300 7.02 0.83 -2.23
CA GLY A 300 8.16 -0.01 -2.58
C GLY A 300 7.81 -1.44 -3.01
N ASP A 301 6.52 -1.74 -3.19
CA ASP A 301 6.04 -3.08 -3.60
C ASP A 301 6.21 -3.29 -5.10
N GLY A 302 6.52 -2.54 -5.92
CA GLY A 302 6.71 -2.81 -7.35
C GLY A 302 5.48 -3.17 -8.15
N HIS A 303 4.30 -3.64 -7.61
CA HIS A 303 3.12 -3.61 -8.41
C HIS A 303 1.93 -4.53 -8.38
N SER A 304 1.99 -5.78 -8.34
CA SER A 304 1.30 -6.39 -9.51
C SER A 304 0.07 -7.22 -9.17
N ASN A 305 -0.17 -7.45 -7.91
CA ASN A 305 -1.26 -8.34 -7.48
C ASN A 305 -2.58 -7.59 -7.18
N ILE A 306 -2.73 -6.38 -7.75
CA ILE A 306 -3.95 -5.59 -7.64
C ILE A 306 -4.75 -5.71 -8.93
N ASN A 307 -5.99 -6.19 -8.81
CA ASN A 307 -6.86 -6.41 -9.94
C ASN A 307 -8.08 -5.49 -9.89
N MET A 308 -8.43 -4.89 -11.03
CA MET A 308 -9.70 -4.18 -11.18
C MET A 308 -10.78 -5.18 -11.55
N ARG A 309 -11.47 -5.72 -10.54
CA ARG A 309 -12.57 -6.67 -10.76
C ARG A 309 -13.52 -6.75 -9.56
N ASP A 310 -14.74 -7.19 -9.83
CA ASP A 310 -15.73 -7.50 -8.79
C ASP A 310 -15.37 -8.81 -8.08
N SER A 311 -14.97 -8.71 -6.82
CA SER A 311 -14.63 -9.86 -6.00
C SER A 311 -15.80 -10.80 -5.78
N LEU A 312 -17.02 -10.26 -5.61
CA LEU A 312 -18.21 -11.08 -5.34
C LEU A 312 -18.66 -11.88 -6.57
N ALA A 313 -18.37 -11.39 -7.77
CA ALA A 313 -18.59 -12.12 -9.02
C ALA A 313 -17.55 -13.22 -9.27
N ASN A 314 -16.42 -13.17 -8.57
CA ASN A 314 -15.29 -14.07 -8.77
C ASN A 314 -14.82 -14.62 -7.42
N PRO A 315 -15.63 -15.47 -6.75
CA PRO A 315 -15.27 -16.02 -5.45
C PRO A 315 -14.01 -16.89 -5.55
N ILE A 316 -13.10 -16.70 -4.62
CA ILE A 316 -11.90 -17.51 -4.46
C ILE A 316 -12.26 -18.70 -3.58
N ASP A 317 -11.93 -19.91 -4.00
CA ASP A 317 -12.12 -21.11 -3.19
C ASP A 317 -10.77 -21.58 -2.63
N GLY A 318 -10.49 -21.23 -1.39
CA GLY A 318 -9.27 -21.66 -0.68
C GLY A 318 -9.16 -23.18 -0.45
N LYS A 319 -10.17 -23.96 -0.82
CA LYS A 319 -10.12 -25.42 -0.83
C LYS A 319 -9.71 -25.99 -2.18
N ALA A 320 -9.90 -25.22 -3.25
CA ALA A 320 -9.52 -25.67 -4.59
C ALA A 320 -8.00 -25.69 -4.72
N THR A 321 -7.47 -26.69 -5.43
CA THR A 321 -6.04 -26.87 -5.65
C THR A 321 -5.67 -26.64 -7.10
N TYR A 322 -4.42 -26.29 -7.33
CA TYR A 322 -3.78 -26.29 -8.64
C TYR A 322 -2.39 -26.93 -8.52
N ARG A 323 -1.82 -27.36 -9.64
CA ARG A 323 -0.44 -27.83 -9.68
C ARG A 323 0.37 -26.87 -10.53
N ASP A 324 1.55 -26.54 -10.05
CA ASP A 324 2.50 -25.75 -10.82
C ASP A 324 3.34 -26.61 -11.77
N ASN A 325 4.27 -25.99 -12.48
CA ASN A 325 5.06 -26.65 -13.54
C ASN A 325 6.00 -27.73 -13.02
N ASP A 326 6.35 -27.74 -11.75
CA ASP A 326 7.17 -28.78 -11.10
C ASP A 326 6.34 -29.92 -10.52
N GLY A 327 5.00 -29.83 -10.61
CA GLY A 327 4.05 -30.81 -10.11
C GLY A 327 3.64 -30.64 -8.66
N SER A 328 4.12 -29.59 -7.99
CA SER A 328 3.74 -29.24 -6.61
C SER A 328 2.27 -28.82 -6.55
N GLU A 329 1.55 -29.34 -5.57
CA GLU A 329 0.13 -29.02 -5.37
C GLU A 329 -0.02 -27.83 -4.43
N HIS A 330 -0.74 -26.82 -4.88
CA HIS A 330 -1.03 -25.59 -4.14
C HIS A 330 -2.52 -25.36 -4.02
N HIS A 331 -2.94 -24.61 -3.00
CA HIS A 331 -4.33 -24.16 -2.84
C HIS A 331 -4.51 -22.73 -3.40
N TYR A 332 -5.65 -22.49 -4.02
CA TYR A 332 -6.13 -21.13 -4.20
C TYR A 332 -6.54 -20.58 -2.84
N GLY A 333 -6.17 -19.38 -2.56
CA GLY A 333 -6.52 -18.73 -1.30
C GLY A 333 -5.30 -18.14 -0.60
N TYR A 334 -5.58 -17.49 0.50
CA TYR A 334 -4.63 -16.64 1.19
C TYR A 334 -4.52 -17.00 2.67
N ASP A 335 -3.39 -16.73 3.29
CA ASP A 335 -3.20 -16.99 4.71
C ASP A 335 -3.95 -15.96 5.56
N ILE A 336 -4.03 -14.72 5.11
CA ILE A 336 -4.65 -13.62 5.82
C ILE A 336 -5.64 -12.89 4.91
N VAL A 337 -6.84 -12.61 5.44
CA VAL A 337 -7.80 -11.73 4.79
C VAL A 337 -8.06 -10.53 5.68
N LEU A 338 -7.83 -9.32 5.14
CA LEU A 338 -8.12 -8.05 5.78
C LEU A 338 -9.12 -7.29 4.92
N ALA A 339 -10.21 -6.83 5.50
CA ALA A 339 -11.19 -6.09 4.72
C ALA A 339 -11.98 -5.08 5.57
N ASN A 340 -12.25 -3.93 4.96
CA ASN A 340 -13.34 -3.05 5.30
C ASN A 340 -14.38 -3.18 4.18
N MET A 341 -15.38 -4.02 4.37
CA MET A 341 -16.34 -4.34 3.32
C MET A 341 -17.34 -3.21 3.06
N PRO A 342 -17.91 -3.09 1.87
CA PRO A 342 -19.01 -2.15 1.62
C PRO A 342 -20.24 -2.55 2.43
N TYR A 343 -20.83 -1.59 3.19
CA TYR A 343 -21.93 -1.87 4.11
C TYR A 343 -23.29 -1.78 3.44
N SER A 344 -24.20 -2.68 3.86
CA SER A 344 -25.64 -2.61 3.59
C SER A 344 -26.00 -2.56 2.09
N GLN A 345 -25.14 -3.02 1.24
CA GLN A 345 -25.39 -3.10 -0.21
C GLN A 345 -26.14 -4.37 -0.57
N LYS A 346 -26.77 -4.39 -1.75
CA LYS A 346 -27.34 -5.59 -2.34
C LYS A 346 -26.39 -6.14 -3.38
N THR A 347 -26.31 -7.46 -3.48
CA THR A 347 -25.54 -8.15 -4.51
C THR A 347 -26.42 -9.08 -5.33
N LYS A 348 -26.09 -9.20 -6.62
CA LYS A 348 -26.68 -10.19 -7.54
C LYS A 348 -25.91 -11.52 -7.58
N HIS A 349 -24.77 -11.59 -6.90
CA HIS A 349 -23.86 -12.73 -6.96
C HIS A 349 -24.03 -13.72 -5.81
N GLY A 350 -25.12 -13.60 -5.06
CA GLY A 350 -25.37 -14.43 -3.87
C GLY A 350 -25.41 -15.94 -4.13
N GLU A 351 -25.86 -16.34 -5.34
CA GLU A 351 -25.95 -17.75 -5.73
C GLU A 351 -24.57 -18.45 -5.88
N LEU A 352 -23.49 -17.69 -5.92
CA LEU A 352 -22.13 -18.21 -5.99
C LEU A 352 -21.58 -18.64 -4.62
N TYR A 353 -22.36 -18.46 -3.56
CA TYR A 353 -21.92 -18.69 -2.17
C TYR A 353 -22.75 -19.77 -1.47
N ASP A 354 -22.18 -20.37 -0.43
CA ASP A 354 -22.77 -21.49 0.29
C ASP A 354 -24.11 -21.16 0.97
N LEU A 355 -24.31 -19.90 1.36
CA LEU A 355 -25.56 -19.36 1.84
C LEU A 355 -26.05 -18.29 0.87
N PRO A 356 -26.83 -18.64 -0.15
CA PRO A 356 -27.34 -17.70 -1.11
C PRO A 356 -28.10 -16.54 -0.45
N SER A 357 -27.76 -15.30 -0.82
CA SER A 357 -28.38 -14.11 -0.26
C SER A 357 -28.21 -12.90 -1.21
N THR A 358 -29.18 -12.01 -1.20
CA THR A 358 -29.05 -10.69 -1.82
C THR A 358 -28.44 -9.65 -0.87
N ASN A 359 -28.24 -9.99 0.39
CA ASN A 359 -27.63 -9.12 1.39
C ASN A 359 -26.12 -9.12 1.23
N GLY A 360 -25.54 -7.97 0.86
CA GLY A 360 -24.10 -7.82 0.63
C GLY A 360 -23.25 -8.10 1.86
N ASP A 361 -23.70 -7.70 3.07
CA ASP A 361 -22.96 -7.96 4.31
C ASP A 361 -22.75 -9.47 4.51
N SER A 362 -23.79 -10.29 4.21
CA SER A 362 -23.69 -11.75 4.26
C SER A 362 -22.68 -12.29 3.25
N ILE A 363 -22.75 -11.82 2.00
CA ILE A 363 -21.94 -12.35 0.92
C ILE A 363 -20.49 -11.90 1.04
N CYS A 364 -20.21 -10.67 1.47
CA CYS A 364 -18.85 -10.18 1.75
C CYS A 364 -18.14 -11.03 2.82
N VAL A 365 -18.84 -11.33 3.93
CA VAL A 365 -18.27 -12.19 4.99
C VAL A 365 -17.99 -13.59 4.47
N GLN A 366 -18.93 -14.19 3.72
CA GLN A 366 -18.73 -15.50 3.11
C GLN A 366 -17.56 -15.49 2.12
N HIS A 367 -17.41 -14.42 1.32
CA HIS A 367 -16.28 -14.26 0.40
C HIS A 367 -14.94 -14.29 1.15
N CYS A 368 -14.81 -13.48 2.19
CA CYS A 368 -13.60 -13.44 3.01
C CYS A 368 -13.27 -14.80 3.63
N MET A 369 -14.27 -15.48 4.20
CA MET A 369 -14.10 -16.82 4.76
C MET A 369 -13.67 -17.85 3.72
N LYS A 370 -14.25 -17.81 2.51
CA LYS A 370 -13.98 -18.72 1.42
C LYS A 370 -12.59 -18.51 0.82
N ALA A 371 -12.10 -17.27 0.82
CA ALA A 371 -10.80 -16.90 0.30
C ALA A 371 -9.62 -17.38 1.16
N ILE A 372 -9.84 -17.79 2.41
CA ILE A 372 -8.75 -18.30 3.27
C ILE A 372 -8.34 -19.68 2.79
N ASN A 373 -7.03 -19.89 2.59
CA ASN A 373 -6.43 -21.16 2.26
C ASN A 373 -6.79 -22.22 3.33
N SER A 374 -7.38 -23.33 2.90
CA SER A 374 -7.85 -24.39 3.79
C SER A 374 -6.73 -25.19 4.46
N THR A 375 -5.52 -25.14 3.92
CA THR A 375 -4.34 -25.85 4.47
C THR A 375 -3.43 -24.91 5.26
N SER A 376 -3.65 -23.61 5.22
CA SER A 376 -2.85 -22.67 6.02
C SER A 376 -3.04 -22.95 7.51
N PRO A 377 -1.94 -23.27 8.24
CA PRO A 377 -2.04 -23.55 9.69
C PRO A 377 -2.48 -22.31 10.49
N ASN A 378 -2.27 -21.14 9.92
CA ASN A 378 -2.51 -19.84 10.55
C ASN A 378 -3.56 -19.01 9.78
N GLY A 379 -4.39 -19.65 8.96
CA GLY A 379 -5.41 -18.98 8.17
C GLY A 379 -6.33 -18.13 9.03
N ARG A 380 -6.35 -16.80 8.80
CA ARG A 380 -7.07 -15.86 9.67
C ARG A 380 -7.60 -14.65 8.92
N MET A 381 -8.59 -13.99 9.52
CA MET A 381 -9.15 -12.77 8.95
C MET A 381 -9.48 -11.75 10.03
N ALA A 382 -9.37 -10.48 9.68
CA ALA A 382 -9.95 -9.38 10.44
C ALA A 382 -10.80 -8.52 9.51
N LEU A 383 -12.08 -8.38 9.86
CA LEU A 383 -13.09 -7.73 9.02
C LEU A 383 -13.75 -6.60 9.80
N VAL A 384 -13.86 -5.43 9.17
CA VAL A 384 -14.73 -4.36 9.66
C VAL A 384 -16.14 -4.65 9.17
N VAL A 385 -17.08 -4.76 10.10
CA VAL A 385 -18.49 -5.03 9.82
C VAL A 385 -19.36 -3.93 10.44
N PRO A 386 -20.52 -3.60 9.85
CA PRO A 386 -21.48 -2.74 10.52
C PRO A 386 -22.00 -3.43 11.80
N GLU A 387 -22.22 -2.69 12.88
CA GLU A 387 -22.70 -3.24 14.16
C GLU A 387 -23.96 -4.09 13.98
N GLY A 388 -24.83 -3.72 13.03
CA GLY A 388 -26.01 -4.48 12.65
C GLY A 388 -25.73 -5.94 12.25
N PHE A 389 -24.53 -6.25 11.76
CA PHE A 389 -24.14 -7.63 11.45
C PHE A 389 -24.22 -8.53 12.68
N LEU A 390 -23.94 -8.01 13.86
CA LEU A 390 -23.89 -8.78 15.10
C LEU A 390 -25.27 -9.15 15.65
N PHE A 391 -26.34 -8.37 15.35
CA PHE A 391 -27.65 -8.60 15.96
C PHE A 391 -28.82 -8.70 14.98
N ARG A 392 -28.70 -8.27 13.73
CA ARG A 392 -29.81 -8.36 12.75
C ARG A 392 -30.27 -9.81 12.56
N LYS A 393 -31.59 -10.01 12.56
CA LYS A 393 -32.20 -11.34 12.44
C LYS A 393 -31.94 -12.00 11.08
N ASP A 394 -31.97 -11.22 10.02
CA ASP A 394 -31.71 -11.70 8.64
C ASP A 394 -30.27 -12.19 8.42
N LEU A 395 -29.33 -11.83 9.30
CA LEU A 395 -27.94 -12.26 9.27
C LEU A 395 -27.61 -13.41 10.26
N THR A 396 -28.61 -13.93 10.97
CA THR A 396 -28.40 -15.00 11.95
C THR A 396 -27.74 -16.22 11.33
N ARG A 397 -28.19 -16.66 10.15
CA ARG A 397 -27.64 -17.82 9.47
C ARG A 397 -26.18 -17.59 9.02
N THR A 398 -25.82 -16.37 8.61
CA THR A 398 -24.44 -16.00 8.26
C THR A 398 -23.54 -16.06 9.49
N ARG A 399 -23.99 -15.57 10.64
CA ARG A 399 -23.21 -15.69 11.90
C ARG A 399 -23.03 -17.13 12.33
N GLU A 400 -24.07 -17.95 12.23
CA GLU A 400 -23.96 -19.39 12.51
C GLU A 400 -22.91 -20.06 11.59
N TYR A 401 -22.96 -19.75 10.29
CA TYR A 401 -22.02 -20.26 9.31
C TYR A 401 -20.57 -19.80 9.60
N LEU A 402 -20.38 -18.55 10.01
CA LEU A 402 -19.09 -18.05 10.48
C LEU A 402 -18.57 -18.87 11.66
N LEU A 403 -19.40 -19.09 12.68
CA LEU A 403 -19.04 -19.84 13.88
C LEU A 403 -18.88 -21.36 13.64
N GLU A 404 -19.40 -21.89 12.55
CA GLU A 404 -19.20 -23.30 12.13
C GLU A 404 -17.86 -23.50 11.44
N ASN A 405 -17.36 -22.50 10.72
CA ASN A 405 -16.19 -22.61 9.85
C ASN A 405 -14.97 -21.83 10.36
N CYS A 406 -15.14 -20.99 11.36
CA CYS A 406 -14.07 -20.19 11.95
C CYS A 406 -14.17 -20.19 13.48
N GLN A 407 -13.03 -20.18 14.13
CA GLN A 407 -12.94 -19.90 15.55
C GLN A 407 -12.88 -18.38 15.74
N LEU A 408 -13.93 -17.80 16.28
CA LEU A 408 -13.97 -16.39 16.62
C LEU A 408 -13.00 -16.13 17.78
N GLN A 409 -12.04 -15.23 17.55
CA GLN A 409 -11.02 -14.87 18.53
C GLN A 409 -11.45 -13.64 19.33
N SER A 410 -11.95 -12.61 18.64
CA SER A 410 -12.44 -11.40 19.29
C SER A 410 -13.43 -10.63 18.42
N ILE A 411 -14.26 -9.83 19.09
CA ILE A 411 -15.06 -8.75 18.51
C ILE A 411 -14.60 -7.47 19.19
N ILE A 412 -14.17 -6.49 18.41
CA ILE A 412 -13.70 -5.20 18.93
C ILE A 412 -14.69 -4.13 18.48
N SER A 413 -15.44 -3.59 19.44
CA SER A 413 -16.38 -2.51 19.16
C SER A 413 -15.65 -1.20 18.95
N LEU A 414 -15.86 -0.56 17.82
CA LEU A 414 -15.24 0.72 17.50
C LEU A 414 -16.09 1.88 18.01
N PRO A 415 -15.49 3.00 18.42
CA PRO A 415 -16.25 4.19 18.81
C PRO A 415 -17.17 4.67 17.69
N GLN A 416 -18.35 5.16 18.05
CA GLN A 416 -19.24 5.79 17.08
C GLN A 416 -18.54 6.99 16.42
N GLY A 417 -18.72 7.13 15.11
CA GLY A 417 -18.12 8.24 14.35
C GLY A 417 -16.67 8.05 13.98
N VAL A 418 -16.04 6.90 14.24
CA VAL A 418 -14.65 6.62 13.87
C VAL A 418 -14.42 6.72 12.34
N PHE A 419 -15.48 6.50 11.55
CA PHE A 419 -15.47 6.62 10.09
C PHE A 419 -16.02 7.95 9.56
N LEU A 420 -16.26 8.94 10.44
CA LEU A 420 -16.63 10.29 9.96
C LEU A 420 -15.47 10.96 9.20
N PRO A 421 -15.75 11.75 8.17
CA PRO A 421 -17.08 12.17 7.68
C PRO A 421 -17.76 11.18 6.71
N TYR A 422 -17.18 10.03 6.43
CA TYR A 422 -17.62 9.10 5.37
C TYR A 422 -18.94 8.39 5.72
N THR A 423 -19.04 7.85 6.91
CA THR A 423 -20.25 7.21 7.40
C THR A 423 -20.42 7.43 8.89
N GLY A 424 -21.68 7.57 9.34
CA GLY A 424 -22.08 7.57 10.75
C GLY A 424 -22.41 6.17 11.28
N VAL A 425 -22.27 5.13 10.46
CA VAL A 425 -22.55 3.76 10.86
C VAL A 425 -21.55 3.33 11.92
N LYS A 426 -22.04 2.83 13.05
CA LYS A 426 -21.20 2.19 14.04
C LYS A 426 -20.74 0.83 13.53
N THR A 427 -19.47 0.53 13.75
CA THR A 427 -18.81 -0.66 13.21
C THR A 427 -18.04 -1.40 14.28
N ASP A 428 -17.75 -2.66 14.00
CA ASP A 428 -16.99 -3.56 14.84
C ASP A 428 -15.95 -4.30 14.00
N ILE A 429 -14.86 -4.74 14.63
CA ILE A 429 -13.89 -5.62 14.00
C ILE A 429 -14.15 -7.04 14.47
N ILE A 430 -14.32 -7.96 13.53
CA ILE A 430 -14.37 -9.40 13.80
C ILE A 430 -12.99 -9.97 13.47
N TYR A 431 -12.34 -10.58 14.47
CA TYR A 431 -11.10 -11.34 14.28
C TYR A 431 -11.37 -12.83 14.45
N ALA A 432 -11.09 -13.63 13.44
CA ALA A 432 -11.36 -15.06 13.44
C ALA A 432 -10.26 -15.84 12.73
N THR A 433 -10.03 -17.08 13.17
CA THR A 433 -9.12 -18.04 12.54
C THR A 433 -9.90 -19.15 11.84
N LYS A 434 -9.43 -19.58 10.68
CA LYS A 434 -10.03 -20.68 9.93
C LYS A 434 -9.86 -21.98 10.69
N VAL A 435 -10.86 -22.85 10.65
CA VAL A 435 -10.77 -24.22 11.17
C VAL A 435 -10.91 -25.23 10.04
N ASN A 436 -10.10 -26.29 10.09
CA ASN A 436 -10.10 -27.32 9.07
C ASN A 436 -11.29 -28.28 9.15
N GLN A 437 -11.95 -28.35 10.33
CA GLN A 437 -13.14 -29.13 10.56
C GLN A 437 -14.23 -28.25 11.18
N LYS A 438 -15.47 -28.44 10.74
CA LYS A 438 -16.61 -27.69 11.27
C LYS A 438 -16.71 -27.86 12.79
N ILE A 439 -16.79 -26.75 13.50
CA ILE A 439 -16.97 -26.71 14.94
C ILE A 439 -18.39 -27.17 15.28
N LYS A 440 -18.52 -28.23 16.11
CA LYS A 440 -19.82 -28.68 16.60
C LYS A 440 -20.46 -27.65 17.50
N LYS A 441 -21.78 -27.55 17.45
CA LYS A 441 -22.55 -26.58 18.25
C LYS A 441 -22.26 -26.66 19.76
N SER A 442 -21.94 -27.85 20.28
CA SER A 442 -21.53 -28.11 21.66
C SER A 442 -20.15 -27.58 22.05
N GLU A 443 -19.29 -27.33 21.05
CA GLU A 443 -17.88 -26.92 21.24
C GLU A 443 -17.67 -25.40 21.07
N LYS A 444 -18.74 -24.68 20.69
CA LYS A 444 -18.69 -23.22 20.54
C LYS A 444 -18.41 -22.59 21.91
N LYS A 445 -17.15 -22.20 22.12
CA LYS A 445 -16.75 -21.50 23.35
C LYS A 445 -17.57 -20.23 23.54
N LYS A 446 -17.92 -19.91 24.80
CA LYS A 446 -18.45 -18.60 25.16
C LYS A 446 -17.43 -17.54 24.74
N ILE A 447 -17.87 -16.65 23.88
CA ILE A 447 -17.05 -15.55 23.38
C ILE A 447 -17.07 -14.47 24.47
N LEU A 448 -15.89 -14.04 24.90
CA LEU A 448 -15.75 -12.79 25.65
C LEU A 448 -15.91 -11.62 24.66
N ILE A 449 -16.92 -10.82 24.89
CA ILE A 449 -17.15 -9.55 24.20
C ILE A 449 -16.37 -8.47 24.91
#